data_0f0a42e5b50ab95a26ad0ee0b8a4aa7f
#
_entry.id   0f0a42e5b50ab95a26ad0ee0b8a4aa7f
#
_cell.length_a   1.000
_cell.length_b   1.000
_cell.length_c   1.000
_cell.angle_alpha   90.00
_cell.angle_beta   90.00
_cell.angle_gamma   90.00
#
_symmetry.space_group_name_H-M   'P 1'
#
loop_
_entity.id
_entity.type
_entity.pdbx_description
1 polymer ?
#
loop_
_entity_poly.entity_id
_entity_poly.type
_entity_poly.pdbx_seq_one_letter_code
_entity_poly.pdbx_strand_id
1 'polypeptide(L)'
;MTNLSHLTPIRDHLGRPLQDLRISVMDRCNFRCIYCMPEEKFHSGFNFLNSNERLSFDEIYRLTKLFCDLGIKKIRITGGEPLLRVNLSELIGDLSNIDKIEDIALTTNGVLLKKYAEELKACGLNRITVSLDSIDPDQFKIMTGGRGNLETVLQGINEALLVGFEKVKINAVLKRGTNEDQIIEMVDHFNGQSVIIRFIEYMDVGNLNEWRLDQTVGSDEIIKKLSSKWKLEQLDKNYEGETAERFKIVDTETEIGLISSVTKPFCGSCTRARLSSDGKLYNCLFASQGKDIRHWIRSGESDDFIRNEIASIWKQRKDRYSELRYSEKGDTTSEKVEMHYIGG
;
A
#
# COMPACT_ATOMS: atom_id res chain seq x y z
N MET A 1 -19.02 -31.69 -12.22
CA MET A 1 -17.60 -31.46 -11.86
C MET A 1 -17.01 -30.59 -12.97
N THR A 2 -17.17 -29.30 -12.86
CA THR A 2 -16.58 -28.33 -13.81
C THR A 2 -15.11 -28.14 -13.46
N ASN A 3 -14.24 -28.54 -14.39
CA ASN A 3 -12.81 -28.31 -14.36
C ASN A 3 -12.52 -26.85 -14.03
N LEU A 4 -12.04 -26.56 -12.83
CA LEU A 4 -11.41 -25.30 -12.45
C LEU A 4 -10.04 -25.23 -13.13
N SER A 5 -10.04 -25.12 -14.46
CA SER A 5 -8.87 -24.73 -15.22
C SER A 5 -8.42 -23.38 -14.69
N HIS A 6 -7.15 -23.24 -14.35
CA HIS A 6 -6.45 -22.02 -13.96
C HIS A 6 -6.91 -20.85 -14.84
N LEU A 7 -7.84 -20.02 -14.35
CA LEU A 7 -8.28 -18.86 -15.10
C LEU A 7 -7.07 -17.95 -15.31
N THR A 8 -6.65 -17.82 -16.55
CA THR A 8 -5.56 -16.91 -16.91
C THR A 8 -6.00 -15.50 -16.54
N PRO A 9 -5.21 -14.76 -15.74
CA PRO A 9 -5.55 -13.40 -15.34
C PRO A 9 -5.87 -12.54 -16.56
N ILE A 10 -6.92 -11.72 -16.47
CA ILE A 10 -7.19 -10.75 -17.52
C ILE A 10 -6.01 -9.79 -17.65
N ARG A 11 -5.72 -9.36 -18.87
CA ARG A 11 -4.62 -8.44 -19.17
C ARG A 11 -5.15 -7.11 -19.69
N ASP A 12 -4.45 -6.04 -19.34
CA ASP A 12 -4.74 -4.70 -19.84
C ASP A 12 -4.15 -4.47 -21.25
N HIS A 13 -4.29 -3.25 -21.76
CA HIS A 13 -3.79 -2.88 -23.09
C HIS A 13 -2.27 -3.04 -23.26
N LEU A 14 -1.51 -3.00 -22.17
CA LEU A 14 -0.06 -3.19 -22.14
C LEU A 14 0.36 -4.63 -21.77
N GLY A 15 -0.59 -5.57 -21.71
CA GLY A 15 -0.32 -6.95 -21.37
C GLY A 15 -0.16 -7.22 -19.86
N ARG A 16 -0.40 -6.24 -18.97
CA ARG A 16 -0.22 -6.37 -17.53
C ARG A 16 -1.38 -7.17 -16.91
N PRO A 17 -1.11 -8.25 -16.16
CA PRO A 17 -2.17 -9.05 -15.55
C PRO A 17 -2.80 -8.34 -14.35
N LEU A 18 -4.09 -8.60 -14.10
CA LEU A 18 -4.77 -8.20 -12.87
C LEU A 18 -4.52 -9.27 -11.79
N GLN A 19 -3.65 -8.98 -10.80
CA GLN A 19 -3.25 -9.96 -9.77
C GLN A 19 -3.32 -9.46 -8.34
N ASP A 20 -3.20 -8.15 -8.14
CA ASP A 20 -3.17 -7.53 -6.82
C ASP A 20 -4.36 -6.58 -6.66
N LEU A 21 -5.13 -6.71 -5.58
CA LEU A 21 -6.18 -5.77 -5.20
C LEU A 21 -5.80 -5.08 -3.89
N ARG A 22 -5.73 -3.75 -3.90
CA ARG A 22 -5.64 -2.94 -2.69
C ARG A 22 -7.03 -2.46 -2.31
N ILE A 23 -7.44 -2.73 -1.08
CA ILE A 23 -8.76 -2.38 -0.55
C ILE A 23 -8.57 -1.36 0.57
N SER A 24 -9.00 -0.12 0.31
CA SER A 24 -9.11 0.90 1.35
C SER A 24 -10.39 0.64 2.14
N VAL A 25 -10.28 0.25 3.40
CA VAL A 25 -11.44 -0.04 4.26
C VAL A 25 -11.89 1.17 5.08
N MET A 26 -11.09 2.25 5.10
CA MET A 26 -11.30 3.42 5.92
C MET A 26 -10.60 4.64 5.28
N ASP A 27 -11.27 5.77 5.26
CA ASP A 27 -10.71 7.06 4.81
C ASP A 27 -10.12 7.90 5.94
N ARG A 28 -10.39 7.54 7.23
CA ARG A 28 -9.85 8.22 8.42
C ARG A 28 -8.50 7.65 8.82
N CYS A 29 -7.66 8.51 9.40
CA CYS A 29 -6.40 8.13 10.02
C CYS A 29 -6.22 8.85 11.35
N ASN A 30 -5.53 8.24 12.30
CA ASN A 30 -5.13 8.84 13.57
C ASN A 30 -3.81 9.63 13.46
N PHE A 31 -3.08 9.54 12.31
CA PHE A 31 -1.93 10.37 11.99
C PHE A 31 -2.31 11.53 11.06
N ARG A 32 -1.41 12.53 10.98
CA ARG A 32 -1.47 13.66 10.05
C ARG A 32 -0.14 13.81 9.32
N CYS A 33 0.31 12.70 8.71
CA CYS A 33 1.57 12.69 7.97
C CYS A 33 1.61 13.82 6.95
N ILE A 34 2.72 14.55 6.96
CA ILE A 34 2.91 15.80 6.19
C ILE A 34 2.74 15.61 4.67
N TYR A 35 2.92 14.38 4.18
CA TYR A 35 2.82 14.05 2.77
C TYR A 35 1.52 13.35 2.38
N CYS A 36 0.65 12.98 3.35
CA CYS A 36 -0.54 12.19 3.10
C CYS A 36 -1.82 12.90 3.56
N MET A 37 -1.86 13.35 4.80
CA MET A 37 -3.03 13.97 5.42
C MET A 37 -2.63 15.16 6.32
N PRO A 38 -2.00 16.22 5.79
CA PRO A 38 -1.54 17.34 6.60
C PRO A 38 -2.68 17.98 7.40
N GLU A 39 -2.41 18.37 8.66
CA GLU A 39 -3.42 18.88 9.62
C GLU A 39 -4.17 20.09 9.09
N GLU A 40 -3.52 20.93 8.29
CA GLU A 40 -4.10 22.16 7.72
C GLU A 40 -5.28 21.85 6.80
N LYS A 41 -5.27 20.68 6.16
CA LYS A 41 -6.33 20.23 5.25
C LYS A 41 -7.30 19.26 5.93
N PHE A 42 -6.79 18.40 6.83
CA PHE A 42 -7.56 17.36 7.52
C PHE A 42 -7.77 17.67 8.99
N HIS A 43 -8.16 18.90 9.27
CA HIS A 43 -8.46 19.40 10.64
C HIS A 43 -9.69 18.69 11.24
N SER A 44 -10.03 18.98 12.48
CA SER A 44 -11.13 18.32 13.21
C SER A 44 -12.50 18.49 12.58
N GLY A 45 -12.69 19.51 11.73
CA GLY A 45 -13.94 19.76 10.98
C GLY A 45 -13.98 19.11 9.59
N PHE A 46 -12.96 18.33 9.18
CA PHE A 46 -12.99 17.64 7.88
C PHE A 46 -14.04 16.53 7.87
N ASN A 47 -14.85 16.51 6.81
CA ASN A 47 -15.94 15.54 6.65
C ASN A 47 -15.40 14.25 6.01
N PHE A 48 -15.10 13.26 6.84
CA PHE A 48 -14.85 11.90 6.40
C PHE A 48 -16.14 11.16 6.09
N LEU A 49 -16.04 10.09 5.31
CA LEU A 49 -17.18 9.25 4.96
C LEU A 49 -17.91 8.71 6.20
N ASN A 50 -19.22 8.75 6.16
CA ASN A 50 -20.06 8.07 7.14
C ASN A 50 -20.07 6.55 6.91
N SER A 51 -20.58 5.79 7.87
CA SER A 51 -20.61 4.32 7.78
C SER A 51 -21.40 3.79 6.58
N ASN A 52 -22.50 4.45 6.21
CA ASN A 52 -23.37 4.09 5.07
C ASN A 52 -22.77 4.51 3.70
N GLU A 53 -21.83 5.42 3.68
CA GLU A 53 -21.10 5.82 2.48
C GLU A 53 -19.95 4.87 2.14
N ARG A 54 -19.44 4.16 3.15
CA ARG A 54 -18.41 3.13 2.95
C ARG A 54 -19.03 1.81 2.51
N LEU A 55 -18.23 0.99 1.85
CA LEU A 55 -18.58 -0.41 1.60
C LEU A 55 -18.74 -1.17 2.92
N SER A 56 -19.76 -2.02 3.03
CA SER A 56 -19.86 -3.02 4.08
C SER A 56 -18.84 -4.14 3.87
N PHE A 57 -18.61 -4.99 4.87
CA PHE A 57 -17.74 -6.16 4.72
C PHE A 57 -18.32 -7.17 3.72
N ASP A 58 -19.63 -7.35 3.71
CA ASP A 58 -20.30 -8.20 2.71
C ASP A 58 -20.12 -7.68 1.28
N GLU A 59 -20.21 -6.35 1.07
CA GLU A 59 -19.97 -5.72 -0.24
C GLU A 59 -18.50 -5.92 -0.66
N ILE A 60 -17.53 -5.74 0.27
CA ILE A 60 -16.10 -5.98 0.01
C ILE A 60 -15.86 -7.46 -0.32
N TYR A 61 -16.43 -8.38 0.45
CA TYR A 61 -16.31 -9.82 0.22
C TYR A 61 -16.85 -10.21 -1.15
N ARG A 62 -18.08 -9.76 -1.49
CA ARG A 62 -18.70 -10.01 -2.79
C ARG A 62 -17.83 -9.52 -3.93
N LEU A 63 -17.37 -8.26 -3.87
CA LEU A 63 -16.47 -7.69 -4.87
C LEU A 63 -15.17 -8.48 -4.99
N THR A 64 -14.56 -8.84 -3.87
CA THR A 64 -13.29 -9.58 -3.87
C THR A 64 -13.44 -10.92 -4.58
N LYS A 65 -14.55 -11.65 -4.40
CA LYS A 65 -14.82 -12.88 -5.16
C LYS A 65 -14.86 -12.62 -6.68
N LEU A 66 -15.54 -11.55 -7.10
CA LEU A 66 -15.60 -11.18 -8.53
C LEU A 66 -14.21 -10.82 -9.08
N PHE A 67 -13.39 -10.12 -8.30
CA PHE A 67 -12.00 -9.84 -8.67
C PHE A 67 -11.14 -11.12 -8.74
N CYS A 68 -11.36 -12.09 -7.84
CA CYS A 68 -10.68 -13.38 -7.89
C CYS A 68 -11.03 -14.17 -9.17
N ASP A 69 -12.25 -14.07 -9.67
CA ASP A 69 -12.65 -14.64 -10.97
C ASP A 69 -11.90 -14.01 -12.16
N LEU A 70 -11.37 -12.80 -11.97
CA LEU A 70 -10.60 -12.07 -12.99
C LEU A 70 -9.07 -12.26 -12.85
N GLY A 71 -8.61 -12.96 -11.81
CA GLY A 71 -7.20 -13.32 -11.63
C GLY A 71 -6.52 -12.73 -10.40
N ILE A 72 -7.24 -12.00 -9.53
CA ILE A 72 -6.69 -11.53 -8.26
C ILE A 72 -6.36 -12.74 -7.38
N LYS A 73 -5.15 -12.70 -6.79
CA LYS A 73 -4.61 -13.69 -5.86
C LYS A 73 -4.08 -13.06 -4.58
N LYS A 74 -3.77 -11.77 -4.64
CA LYS A 74 -3.18 -11.03 -3.52
C LYS A 74 -4.06 -9.85 -3.14
N ILE A 75 -4.37 -9.79 -1.84
CA ILE A 75 -5.14 -8.70 -1.25
C ILE A 75 -4.21 -7.87 -0.35
N ARG A 76 -4.35 -6.55 -0.43
CA ARG A 76 -3.76 -5.64 0.55
C ARG A 76 -4.83 -4.78 1.17
N ILE A 77 -5.07 -4.99 2.44
CA ILE A 77 -5.94 -4.14 3.25
C ILE A 77 -5.17 -2.87 3.63
N THR A 78 -5.79 -1.74 3.39
CA THR A 78 -5.23 -0.41 3.63
C THR A 78 -6.35 0.60 3.92
N GLY A 79 -6.07 1.89 3.81
CA GLY A 79 -7.04 2.96 4.03
C GLY A 79 -6.31 4.25 4.34
N GLY A 80 -6.92 5.10 5.16
CA GLY A 80 -6.19 5.99 6.04
C GLY A 80 -5.46 5.10 7.06
N GLU A 81 -6.13 4.73 8.16
CA GLU A 81 -5.62 3.69 9.06
C GLU A 81 -6.64 2.54 9.15
N PRO A 82 -6.35 1.36 8.59
CA PRO A 82 -7.32 0.26 8.53
C PRO A 82 -7.69 -0.30 9.91
N LEU A 83 -6.80 -0.26 10.89
CA LEU A 83 -7.09 -0.74 12.26
C LEU A 83 -8.08 0.16 13.04
N LEU A 84 -8.50 1.29 12.47
CA LEU A 84 -9.65 2.06 12.96
C LEU A 84 -11.00 1.49 12.52
N ARG A 85 -11.01 0.57 11.55
CA ARG A 85 -12.24 -0.11 11.13
C ARG A 85 -12.58 -1.21 12.15
N VAL A 86 -13.67 -1.02 12.86
CA VAL A 86 -14.15 -1.99 13.86
C VAL A 86 -14.40 -3.34 13.18
N ASN A 87 -14.05 -4.43 13.86
CA ASN A 87 -14.23 -5.81 13.40
C ASN A 87 -13.46 -6.14 12.08
N LEU A 88 -12.33 -5.50 11.84
CA LEU A 88 -11.53 -5.76 10.62
C LEU A 88 -11.09 -7.23 10.52
N SER A 89 -10.89 -7.90 11.63
CA SER A 89 -10.57 -9.33 11.74
C SER A 89 -11.64 -10.23 11.11
N GLU A 90 -12.92 -9.87 11.22
CA GLU A 90 -14.02 -10.61 10.58
C GLU A 90 -13.86 -10.58 9.05
N LEU A 91 -13.62 -9.39 8.48
CA LEU A 91 -13.35 -9.26 7.04
C LEU A 91 -12.14 -10.09 6.60
N ILE A 92 -11.04 -10.04 7.36
CA ILE A 92 -9.83 -10.80 7.03
C ILE A 92 -10.12 -12.30 7.07
N GLY A 93 -10.86 -12.76 8.07
CA GLY A 93 -11.30 -14.15 8.18
C GLY A 93 -12.14 -14.59 6.97
N ASP A 94 -13.11 -13.80 6.58
CA ASP A 94 -13.93 -14.08 5.40
C ASP A 94 -13.10 -14.12 4.12
N LEU A 95 -12.21 -13.16 3.92
CA LEU A 95 -11.32 -13.12 2.76
C LEU A 95 -10.35 -14.31 2.72
N SER A 96 -9.86 -14.76 3.87
CA SER A 96 -8.94 -15.91 3.97
C SER A 96 -9.59 -17.23 3.57
N ASN A 97 -10.92 -17.32 3.62
CA ASN A 97 -11.70 -18.48 3.19
C ASN A 97 -12.00 -18.51 1.68
N ILE A 98 -11.53 -17.53 0.91
CA ILE A 98 -11.66 -17.55 -0.56
C ILE A 98 -10.50 -18.36 -1.16
N ASP A 99 -10.76 -19.55 -1.67
CA ASP A 99 -9.75 -20.50 -2.17
C ASP A 99 -8.71 -19.91 -3.15
N LYS A 100 -9.08 -18.88 -3.90
CA LYS A 100 -8.21 -18.24 -4.90
C LYS A 100 -7.23 -17.23 -4.30
N ILE A 101 -7.41 -16.83 -3.04
CA ILE A 101 -6.54 -15.86 -2.38
C ILE A 101 -5.34 -16.59 -1.79
N GLU A 102 -4.16 -16.24 -2.29
CA GLU A 102 -2.89 -16.82 -1.85
C GLU A 102 -2.22 -16.00 -0.75
N ASP A 103 -2.57 -14.69 -0.64
CA ASP A 103 -1.86 -13.77 0.24
C ASP A 103 -2.71 -12.56 0.62
N ILE A 104 -2.88 -12.35 1.93
CA ILE A 104 -3.54 -11.18 2.51
C ILE A 104 -2.51 -10.39 3.32
N ALA A 105 -2.32 -9.14 2.95
CA ALA A 105 -1.41 -8.22 3.61
C ALA A 105 -2.15 -7.03 4.20
N LEU A 106 -1.68 -6.52 5.33
CA LEU A 106 -2.14 -5.28 5.95
C LEU A 106 -1.05 -4.21 5.85
N THR A 107 -1.45 -2.96 5.53
CA THR A 107 -0.58 -1.78 5.71
C THR A 107 -1.18 -0.91 6.80
N THR A 108 -0.42 -0.61 7.85
CA THR A 108 -0.86 0.14 9.02
C THR A 108 0.23 1.11 9.50
N ASN A 109 -0.14 2.15 10.25
CA ASN A 109 0.81 3.00 10.96
C ASN A 109 1.36 2.39 12.27
N GLY A 110 0.87 1.20 12.64
CA GLY A 110 1.37 0.40 13.75
C GLY A 110 0.88 0.78 15.15
N VAL A 111 0.22 1.93 15.36
CA VAL A 111 -0.21 2.38 16.70
C VAL A 111 -1.14 1.37 17.38
N LEU A 112 -2.04 0.78 16.65
CA LEU A 112 -3.00 -0.20 17.18
C LEU A 112 -2.53 -1.65 17.01
N LEU A 113 -1.37 -1.87 16.41
CA LEU A 113 -0.92 -3.19 16.02
C LEU A 113 -0.68 -4.10 17.25
N LYS A 114 -0.11 -3.58 18.33
CA LYS A 114 0.07 -4.34 19.58
C LYS A 114 -1.24 -4.95 20.10
N LYS A 115 -2.34 -4.22 19.94
CA LYS A 115 -3.66 -4.67 20.39
C LYS A 115 -4.27 -5.79 19.53
N TYR A 116 -3.99 -5.73 18.21
CA TYR A 116 -4.72 -6.57 17.25
C TYR A 116 -3.86 -7.64 16.57
N ALA A 117 -2.53 -7.67 16.77
CA ALA A 117 -1.63 -8.55 16.02
C ALA A 117 -1.99 -10.03 16.14
N GLU A 118 -2.29 -10.51 17.35
CA GLU A 118 -2.67 -11.91 17.61
C GLU A 118 -3.98 -12.27 16.91
N GLU A 119 -5.02 -11.45 17.06
CA GLU A 119 -6.31 -11.65 16.42
C GLU A 119 -6.19 -11.65 14.89
N LEU A 120 -5.46 -10.70 14.33
CA LEU A 120 -5.22 -10.61 12.88
C LEU A 120 -4.48 -11.85 12.35
N LYS A 121 -3.51 -12.37 13.09
CA LYS A 121 -2.79 -13.59 12.72
C LYS A 121 -3.72 -14.81 12.76
N ALA A 122 -4.52 -14.93 13.81
CA ALA A 122 -5.48 -16.02 13.96
C ALA A 122 -6.56 -16.04 12.87
N CYS A 123 -6.98 -14.86 12.37
CA CYS A 123 -7.95 -14.74 11.28
C CYS A 123 -7.37 -14.96 9.88
N GLY A 124 -6.08 -15.32 9.74
CA GLY A 124 -5.49 -15.67 8.46
C GLY A 124 -4.75 -14.52 7.74
N LEU A 125 -4.44 -13.41 8.43
CA LEU A 125 -3.54 -12.39 7.87
C LEU A 125 -2.14 -12.97 7.66
N ASN A 126 -1.61 -12.90 6.44
CA ASN A 126 -0.31 -13.48 6.10
C ASN A 126 0.84 -12.52 6.39
N ARG A 127 0.68 -11.21 6.10
CA ARG A 127 1.79 -10.25 6.15
C ARG A 127 1.38 -8.90 6.69
N ILE A 128 2.29 -8.26 7.43
CA ILE A 128 2.13 -6.90 7.92
C ILE A 128 3.19 -5.99 7.27
N THR A 129 2.74 -4.80 6.92
CA THR A 129 3.60 -3.67 6.55
C THR A 129 3.29 -2.51 7.49
N VAL A 130 4.29 -2.02 8.21
CA VAL A 130 4.18 -0.84 9.07
C VAL A 130 4.77 0.36 8.36
N SER A 131 4.05 1.47 8.33
CA SER A 131 4.55 2.76 7.85
C SER A 131 5.29 3.44 9.00
N LEU A 132 6.62 3.57 8.87
CA LEU A 132 7.50 4.16 9.88
C LEU A 132 8.63 4.90 9.16
N ASP A 133 8.58 6.22 9.17
CA ASP A 133 9.47 7.07 8.37
C ASP A 133 10.75 7.49 9.13
N SER A 134 10.81 7.25 10.45
CA SER A 134 11.97 7.57 11.29
C SER A 134 11.91 6.78 12.60
N ILE A 135 13.08 6.48 13.18
CA ILE A 135 13.26 5.96 14.53
C ILE A 135 13.76 7.05 15.49
N ASP A 136 14.04 8.23 15.00
CA ASP A 136 14.27 9.41 15.84
C ASP A 136 12.92 9.99 16.27
N PRO A 137 12.69 10.22 17.60
CA PRO A 137 11.39 10.68 18.11
C PRO A 137 10.95 12.05 17.58
N ASP A 138 11.90 12.97 17.38
CA ASP A 138 11.56 14.32 16.89
C ASP A 138 11.23 14.31 15.40
N GLN A 139 11.98 13.58 14.59
CA GLN A 139 11.67 13.40 13.17
C GLN A 139 10.39 12.58 12.98
N PHE A 140 10.16 11.53 13.77
CA PHE A 140 8.90 10.79 13.77
C PHE A 140 7.72 11.74 14.03
N LYS A 141 7.84 12.61 15.02
CA LYS A 141 6.81 13.60 15.35
C LYS A 141 6.57 14.57 14.20
N ILE A 142 7.60 15.03 13.52
CA ILE A 142 7.48 15.87 12.31
C ILE A 142 6.74 15.11 11.21
N MET A 143 7.19 13.91 10.87
CA MET A 143 6.63 13.11 9.77
C MET A 143 5.16 12.75 10.01
N THR A 144 4.75 12.50 11.25
CA THR A 144 3.38 12.12 11.62
C THR A 144 2.46 13.28 11.92
N GLY A 145 2.92 14.54 11.72
CA GLY A 145 2.15 15.75 12.01
C GLY A 145 1.88 15.94 13.50
N GLY A 146 2.83 15.58 14.35
CA GLY A 146 2.73 15.70 15.81
C GLY A 146 1.85 14.65 16.48
N ARG A 147 1.39 13.65 15.74
CA ARG A 147 0.48 12.60 16.25
C ARG A 147 1.19 11.26 16.42
N GLY A 148 0.72 10.49 17.39
CA GLY A 148 1.26 9.19 17.69
C GLY A 148 2.50 9.22 18.59
N ASN A 149 2.97 8.02 18.93
CA ASN A 149 4.13 7.80 19.78
C ASN A 149 4.98 6.70 19.14
N LEU A 150 6.26 6.97 18.91
CA LEU A 150 7.21 6.04 18.27
C LEU A 150 7.29 4.71 19.03
N GLU A 151 7.42 4.79 20.36
CA GLU A 151 7.54 3.59 21.21
C GLU A 151 6.33 2.65 21.04
N THR A 152 5.11 3.23 20.92
CA THR A 152 3.89 2.43 20.66
C THR A 152 3.97 1.69 19.32
N VAL A 153 4.52 2.32 18.28
CA VAL A 153 4.70 1.71 16.96
C VAL A 153 5.74 0.58 17.03
N LEU A 154 6.87 0.83 17.69
CA LEU A 154 7.93 -0.18 17.87
C LEU A 154 7.43 -1.38 18.67
N GLN A 155 6.65 -1.16 19.73
CA GLN A 155 5.99 -2.24 20.48
C GLN A 155 5.01 -3.03 19.59
N GLY A 156 4.28 -2.37 18.69
CA GLY A 156 3.41 -3.04 17.72
C GLY A 156 4.18 -3.92 16.73
N ILE A 157 5.32 -3.46 16.26
CA ILE A 157 6.22 -4.26 15.39
C ILE A 157 6.73 -5.50 16.13
N ASN A 158 7.21 -5.30 17.36
CA ASN A 158 7.68 -6.41 18.20
C ASN A 158 6.58 -7.44 18.47
N GLU A 159 5.37 -6.99 18.82
CA GLU A 159 4.22 -7.88 19.03
C GLU A 159 3.90 -8.70 17.78
N ALA A 160 3.91 -8.07 16.60
CA ALA A 160 3.68 -8.79 15.35
C ALA A 160 4.71 -9.92 15.12
N LEU A 161 5.97 -9.70 15.48
CA LEU A 161 7.01 -10.73 15.41
C LEU A 161 6.76 -11.83 16.46
N LEU A 162 6.39 -11.47 17.69
CA LEU A 162 6.12 -12.41 18.77
C LEU A 162 4.94 -13.36 18.49
N VAL A 163 3.87 -12.87 17.88
CA VAL A 163 2.71 -13.68 17.48
C VAL A 163 2.93 -14.51 16.21
N GLY A 164 4.15 -14.49 15.65
CA GLY A 164 4.59 -15.38 14.58
C GLY A 164 4.37 -14.88 13.16
N PHE A 165 4.33 -13.56 12.91
CA PHE A 165 4.59 -13.07 11.55
C PHE A 165 6.06 -13.27 11.21
N GLU A 166 6.35 -14.09 10.19
CA GLU A 166 7.73 -14.47 9.85
C GLU A 166 8.63 -13.28 9.56
N LYS A 167 8.08 -12.27 8.85
CA LYS A 167 8.76 -11.00 8.55
C LYS A 167 7.76 -9.85 8.59
N VAL A 168 8.10 -8.79 9.31
CA VAL A 168 7.38 -7.51 9.24
C VAL A 168 8.09 -6.59 8.25
N LYS A 169 7.32 -5.99 7.33
CA LYS A 169 7.86 -4.99 6.41
C LYS A 169 7.68 -3.59 7.00
N ILE A 170 8.71 -2.77 6.93
CA ILE A 170 8.66 -1.37 7.29
C ILE A 170 8.76 -0.55 6.02
N ASN A 171 7.79 0.32 5.76
CA ASN A 171 7.86 1.31 4.70
C ASN A 171 8.29 2.65 5.28
N ALA A 172 9.35 3.22 4.75
CA ALA A 172 9.83 4.56 5.09
C ALA A 172 9.86 5.43 3.83
N VAL A 173 9.05 6.47 3.79
CA VAL A 173 9.12 7.50 2.75
C VAL A 173 10.25 8.45 3.08
N LEU A 174 11.22 8.60 2.18
CA LEU A 174 12.36 9.48 2.38
C LEU A 174 12.14 10.82 1.69
N LYS A 175 12.05 11.88 2.50
CA LYS A 175 11.91 13.26 2.05
C LYS A 175 13.17 14.05 2.38
N ARG A 176 13.81 14.61 1.34
CA ARG A 176 15.00 15.43 1.49
C ARG A 176 14.75 16.66 2.37
N GLY A 177 15.69 16.97 3.25
CA GLY A 177 15.58 18.03 4.23
C GLY A 177 14.69 17.69 5.42
N THR A 178 14.26 16.42 5.56
CA THR A 178 13.40 15.99 6.67
C THR A 178 13.90 14.74 7.37
N ASN A 179 14.06 13.60 6.68
CA ASN A 179 14.43 12.33 7.28
C ASN A 179 15.43 11.48 6.46
N GLU A 180 16.12 12.07 5.49
CA GLU A 180 17.12 11.36 4.68
C GLU A 180 18.38 10.94 5.45
N ASP A 181 18.60 11.46 6.63
CA ASP A 181 19.66 11.04 7.55
C ASP A 181 19.32 9.75 8.30
N GLN A 182 18.04 9.37 8.36
CA GLN A 182 17.59 8.16 9.06
C GLN A 182 17.90 6.83 8.35
N ILE A 183 18.45 6.86 7.14
CA ILE A 183 18.67 5.65 6.33
C ILE A 183 19.55 4.63 7.07
N ILE A 184 20.66 5.09 7.65
CA ILE A 184 21.63 4.22 8.36
C ILE A 184 21.05 3.77 9.69
N GLU A 185 20.52 4.71 10.47
CA GLU A 185 19.99 4.49 11.80
C GLU A 185 18.83 3.48 11.81
N MET A 186 17.93 3.59 10.82
CA MET A 186 16.82 2.64 10.68
C MET A 186 17.33 1.23 10.39
N VAL A 187 18.30 1.08 9.50
CA VAL A 187 18.88 -0.24 9.19
C VAL A 187 19.63 -0.79 10.40
N ASP A 188 20.40 0.01 11.11
CA ASP A 188 21.06 -0.43 12.34
C ASP A 188 20.09 -0.91 13.41
N HIS A 189 19.00 -0.15 13.63
CA HIS A 189 17.99 -0.48 14.64
C HIS A 189 17.34 -1.84 14.41
N PHE A 190 17.04 -2.16 13.16
CA PHE A 190 16.35 -3.40 12.81
C PHE A 190 17.28 -4.52 12.33
N ASN A 191 18.60 -4.29 12.33
CA ASN A 191 19.57 -5.30 11.90
C ASN A 191 19.51 -6.54 12.80
N GLY A 192 19.48 -7.72 12.19
CA GLY A 192 19.35 -9.00 12.90
C GLY A 192 17.93 -9.33 13.37
N GLN A 193 16.94 -8.46 13.13
CA GLN A 193 15.53 -8.76 13.39
C GLN A 193 14.85 -9.31 12.13
N SER A 194 13.72 -10.00 12.28
CA SER A 194 12.89 -10.48 11.14
C SER A 194 12.09 -9.33 10.50
N VAL A 195 12.79 -8.28 10.10
CA VAL A 195 12.23 -7.04 9.52
C VAL A 195 12.87 -6.78 8.16
N ILE A 196 12.03 -6.35 7.21
CA ILE A 196 12.47 -5.87 5.89
C ILE A 196 12.17 -4.38 5.81
N ILE A 197 13.20 -3.54 5.74
CA ILE A 197 13.02 -2.10 5.57
C ILE A 197 12.90 -1.79 4.09
N ARG A 198 11.88 -1.01 3.72
CA ARG A 198 11.69 -0.54 2.35
C ARG A 198 11.69 0.97 2.32
N PHE A 199 12.72 1.53 1.74
CA PHE A 199 12.79 2.97 1.47
C PHE A 199 12.03 3.30 0.21
N ILE A 200 11.16 4.30 0.30
CA ILE A 200 10.28 4.75 -0.78
C ILE A 200 10.67 6.17 -1.14
N GLU A 201 10.92 6.41 -2.41
CA GLU A 201 11.13 7.76 -2.91
C GLU A 201 9.88 8.61 -2.69
N TYR A 202 10.05 9.79 -2.09
CA TYR A 202 8.96 10.77 -1.95
C TYR A 202 8.45 11.17 -3.32
N MET A 203 7.12 11.08 -3.53
CA MET A 203 6.48 11.21 -4.83
C MET A 203 5.21 12.05 -4.79
N ASP A 204 4.75 12.51 -5.94
CA ASP A 204 3.63 13.40 -6.19
C ASP A 204 2.26 12.71 -6.15
N VAL A 205 1.96 11.93 -5.12
CA VAL A 205 0.64 11.30 -4.94
C VAL A 205 -0.34 12.29 -4.33
N GLY A 206 -1.50 12.45 -4.96
CA GLY A 206 -2.46 13.48 -4.57
C GLY A 206 -2.01 14.89 -5.00
N ASN A 207 -2.61 15.90 -4.39
CA ASN A 207 -2.34 17.32 -4.71
C ASN A 207 -1.87 18.10 -3.48
N LEU A 208 -2.03 17.53 -2.27
CA LEU A 208 -1.86 18.27 -1.02
C LEU A 208 -0.43 18.25 -0.47
N ASN A 209 0.44 17.42 -1.03
CA ASN A 209 1.80 17.24 -0.52
C ASN A 209 2.82 18.26 -1.08
N GLU A 210 2.42 19.14 -1.99
CA GLU A 210 3.27 20.17 -2.61
C GLU A 210 4.63 19.62 -3.09
N TRP A 211 4.61 18.42 -3.64
CA TRP A 211 5.80 17.70 -4.04
C TRP A 211 6.63 18.45 -5.08
N ARG A 212 7.96 18.43 -4.89
CA ARG A 212 8.95 18.89 -5.86
C ARG A 212 10.03 17.83 -5.99
N LEU A 213 10.61 17.73 -7.19
CA LEU A 213 11.64 16.73 -7.51
C LEU A 213 12.88 16.86 -6.61
N ASP A 214 13.27 18.08 -6.23
CA ASP A 214 14.42 18.33 -5.36
C ASP A 214 14.23 17.80 -3.92
N GLN A 215 13.01 17.47 -3.54
CA GLN A 215 12.68 16.82 -2.25
C GLN A 215 12.80 15.29 -2.30
N THR A 216 13.01 14.70 -3.46
CA THR A 216 13.15 13.24 -3.60
C THR A 216 14.58 12.81 -3.31
N VAL A 217 14.73 11.79 -2.46
CA VAL A 217 15.99 11.07 -2.25
C VAL A 217 15.98 9.87 -3.18
N GLY A 218 16.81 9.91 -4.23
CA GLY A 218 16.83 8.87 -5.27
C GLY A 218 17.47 7.56 -4.79
N SER A 219 17.05 6.45 -5.36
CA SER A 219 17.53 5.11 -4.97
C SER A 219 19.03 4.93 -5.07
N ASP A 220 19.68 5.54 -6.06
CA ASP A 220 21.14 5.45 -6.20
C ASP A 220 21.87 6.17 -5.05
N GLU A 221 21.30 7.26 -4.54
CA GLU A 221 21.81 7.95 -3.34
C GLU A 221 21.62 7.10 -2.09
N ILE A 222 20.47 6.44 -1.95
CA ILE A 222 20.19 5.52 -0.83
C ILE A 222 21.20 4.37 -0.86
N ILE A 223 21.43 3.75 -2.02
CA ILE A 223 22.43 2.69 -2.19
C ILE A 223 23.82 3.18 -1.80
N LYS A 224 24.21 4.36 -2.27
CA LYS A 224 25.52 4.95 -1.94
C LYS A 224 25.69 5.16 -0.43
N LYS A 225 24.65 5.67 0.26
CA LYS A 225 24.65 5.86 1.70
C LYS A 225 24.77 4.51 2.44
N LEU A 226 23.98 3.52 2.07
CA LEU A 226 24.03 2.18 2.65
C LEU A 226 25.39 1.49 2.40
N SER A 227 25.95 1.63 1.20
CA SER A 227 27.23 1.04 0.80
C SER A 227 28.44 1.69 1.49
N SER A 228 28.28 2.85 2.13
CA SER A 228 29.33 3.44 2.96
C SER A 228 29.56 2.68 4.25
N LYS A 229 28.59 1.86 4.70
CA LYS A 229 28.65 1.09 5.94
C LYS A 229 28.60 -0.42 5.72
N TRP A 230 27.85 -0.90 4.73
CA TRP A 230 27.64 -2.33 4.48
C TRP A 230 27.94 -2.70 3.03
N LYS A 231 28.43 -3.91 2.83
CA LYS A 231 28.49 -4.54 1.52
C LYS A 231 27.08 -5.06 1.18
N LEU A 232 26.52 -4.59 0.06
CA LEU A 232 25.20 -4.97 -0.40
C LEU A 232 25.29 -5.98 -1.54
N GLU A 233 24.41 -6.97 -1.53
CA GLU A 233 24.17 -7.91 -2.62
C GLU A 233 22.74 -7.71 -3.14
N GLN A 234 22.60 -7.54 -4.44
CA GLN A 234 21.27 -7.43 -5.07
C GLN A 234 20.63 -8.82 -5.13
N LEU A 235 19.36 -8.89 -4.76
CA LEU A 235 18.55 -10.11 -4.82
C LEU A 235 17.58 -10.06 -5.99
N ASP A 236 17.25 -11.23 -6.54
CA ASP A 236 16.20 -11.37 -7.53
C ASP A 236 14.81 -10.99 -6.97
N LYS A 237 13.91 -10.59 -7.84
CA LYS A 237 12.51 -10.34 -7.47
C LYS A 237 11.84 -11.64 -7.04
N ASN A 238 11.00 -11.58 -6.00
CA ASN A 238 10.22 -12.74 -5.56
C ASN A 238 9.12 -13.12 -6.56
N TYR A 239 8.60 -12.15 -7.32
CA TYR A 239 7.53 -12.35 -8.32
C TYR A 239 7.49 -11.19 -9.33
N GLU A 240 6.92 -11.46 -10.48
CA GLU A 240 6.67 -10.43 -11.49
C GLU A 240 5.72 -9.33 -10.93
N GLY A 241 6.08 -8.06 -11.12
CA GLY A 241 5.32 -6.93 -10.56
C GLY A 241 5.70 -6.52 -9.14
N GLU A 242 6.70 -7.18 -8.51
CA GLU A 242 7.29 -6.68 -7.26
C GLU A 242 7.86 -5.28 -7.45
N THR A 243 7.48 -4.35 -6.54
CA THR A 243 7.82 -2.93 -6.68
C THR A 243 9.19 -2.57 -6.13
N ALA A 244 9.68 -3.36 -5.17
CA ALA A 244 10.96 -3.09 -4.53
C ALA A 244 12.11 -3.78 -5.28
N GLU A 245 13.18 -3.04 -5.56
CA GLU A 245 14.50 -3.63 -5.81
C GLU A 245 15.02 -4.14 -4.46
N ARG A 246 15.47 -5.39 -4.41
CA ARG A 246 15.83 -6.06 -3.16
C ARG A 246 17.34 -6.16 -3.02
N PHE A 247 17.83 -5.92 -1.80
CA PHE A 247 19.22 -6.04 -1.44
C PHE A 247 19.33 -6.79 -0.11
N LYS A 248 20.42 -7.53 0.07
CA LYS A 248 20.81 -8.18 1.31
C LYS A 248 22.13 -7.55 1.80
N ILE A 249 22.24 -7.33 3.09
CA ILE A 249 23.53 -7.00 3.71
C ILE A 249 24.33 -8.30 3.79
N VAL A 250 25.51 -8.32 3.16
CA VAL A 250 26.39 -9.51 3.11
C VAL A 250 26.72 -9.93 4.54
N ASP A 251 26.78 -11.24 4.76
CA ASP A 251 27.04 -11.89 6.05
C ASP A 251 25.97 -11.66 7.14
N THR A 252 24.76 -11.18 6.74
CA THR A 252 23.59 -11.04 7.63
C THR A 252 22.32 -11.58 6.96
N GLU A 253 21.23 -11.67 7.72
CA GLU A 253 19.90 -11.97 7.18
C GLU A 253 19.05 -10.71 6.89
N THR A 254 19.65 -9.52 7.03
CA THR A 254 18.96 -8.25 6.86
C THR A 254 18.70 -7.94 5.39
N GLU A 255 17.44 -7.81 5.04
CA GLU A 255 16.96 -7.47 3.70
C GLU A 255 16.49 -6.00 3.66
N ILE A 256 16.84 -5.30 2.59
CA ILE A 256 16.46 -3.92 2.31
C ILE A 256 15.76 -3.90 0.95
N GLY A 257 14.69 -3.11 0.84
CA GLY A 257 14.00 -2.87 -0.42
C GLY A 257 14.06 -1.40 -0.81
N LEU A 258 14.15 -1.11 -2.10
CA LEU A 258 14.07 0.26 -2.65
C LEU A 258 12.88 0.34 -3.58
N ILE A 259 11.98 1.32 -3.35
CA ILE A 259 10.81 1.57 -4.19
C ILE A 259 11.02 2.87 -4.95
N SER A 260 11.60 2.75 -6.14
CA SER A 260 12.09 3.84 -6.98
C SER A 260 10.98 4.38 -7.89
N SER A 261 9.91 4.91 -7.30
CA SER A 261 8.72 5.35 -8.06
C SER A 261 8.96 6.58 -8.95
N VAL A 262 10.03 7.34 -8.68
CA VAL A 262 10.38 8.58 -9.37
C VAL A 262 11.57 8.38 -10.31
N THR A 263 12.66 7.78 -9.80
CA THR A 263 13.91 7.66 -10.58
C THR A 263 13.94 6.43 -11.48
N LYS A 264 13.29 5.31 -11.08
CA LYS A 264 13.22 4.07 -11.87
C LYS A 264 11.77 3.53 -11.86
N PRO A 265 10.83 4.21 -12.53
CA PRO A 265 9.42 3.84 -12.50
C PRO A 265 9.16 2.45 -13.08
N PHE A 266 8.15 1.77 -12.52
CA PHE A 266 7.82 0.36 -12.81
C PHE A 266 6.37 0.19 -13.30
N CYS A 267 5.86 1.14 -14.08
CA CYS A 267 4.50 1.08 -14.63
C CYS A 267 4.29 -0.12 -15.56
N GLY A 268 5.32 -0.50 -16.31
CA GLY A 268 5.27 -1.60 -17.30
C GLY A 268 4.94 -2.98 -16.70
N SER A 269 5.21 -3.20 -15.40
CA SER A 269 4.91 -4.45 -14.69
C SER A 269 3.84 -4.32 -13.61
N CYS A 270 3.03 -3.25 -13.63
CA CYS A 270 2.07 -2.96 -12.56
C CYS A 270 0.81 -3.82 -12.66
N THR A 271 0.58 -4.70 -11.68
CA THR A 271 -0.53 -5.67 -11.61
C THR A 271 -1.68 -5.24 -10.69
N ARG A 272 -1.67 -3.99 -10.20
CA ARG A 272 -2.47 -3.54 -9.06
C ARG A 272 -3.72 -2.78 -9.47
N ALA A 273 -4.88 -3.22 -8.97
CA ALA A 273 -6.11 -2.44 -8.87
C ALA A 273 -6.29 -1.90 -7.45
N ARG A 274 -7.11 -0.87 -7.28
CA ARG A 274 -7.42 -0.24 -6.01
C ARG A 274 -8.91 -0.02 -5.88
N LEU A 275 -9.45 -0.40 -4.73
CA LEU A 275 -10.83 -0.18 -4.33
C LEU A 275 -10.84 0.80 -3.17
N SER A 276 -11.45 1.97 -3.36
CA SER A 276 -11.61 2.95 -2.28
C SER A 276 -12.67 2.52 -1.27
N SER A 277 -12.66 3.14 -0.11
CA SER A 277 -13.61 2.81 0.97
C SER A 277 -15.07 3.10 0.62
N ASP A 278 -15.34 4.01 -0.34
CA ASP A 278 -16.66 4.29 -0.89
C ASP A 278 -16.99 3.49 -2.18
N GLY A 279 -16.14 2.51 -2.53
CA GLY A 279 -16.42 1.58 -3.64
C GLY A 279 -16.13 2.11 -5.03
N LYS A 280 -15.16 3.00 -5.18
CA LYS A 280 -14.64 3.39 -6.49
C LYS A 280 -13.43 2.56 -6.87
N LEU A 281 -13.38 2.10 -8.11
CA LEU A 281 -12.27 1.34 -8.69
C LEU A 281 -11.29 2.27 -9.39
N TYR A 282 -10.00 2.13 -9.05
CA TYR A 282 -8.89 2.87 -9.65
C TYR A 282 -7.82 1.90 -10.17
N ASN A 283 -7.25 2.20 -11.31
CA ASN A 283 -6.21 1.39 -11.94
C ASN A 283 -4.78 1.90 -11.65
N CYS A 284 -4.65 3.13 -11.14
CA CYS A 284 -3.37 3.78 -10.85
C CYS A 284 -3.41 4.52 -9.51
N LEU A 285 -2.27 4.63 -8.82
CA LEU A 285 -2.10 5.44 -7.62
C LEU A 285 -2.26 6.95 -7.91
N PHE A 286 -1.95 7.36 -9.13
CA PHE A 286 -1.99 8.75 -9.58
C PHE A 286 -3.26 9.07 -10.38
N ALA A 287 -4.31 8.24 -10.26
CA ALA A 287 -5.55 8.47 -10.95
C ALA A 287 -6.26 9.73 -10.45
N SER A 288 -6.93 10.44 -11.35
CA SER A 288 -7.79 11.59 -11.05
C SER A 288 -9.25 11.19 -10.84
N GLN A 289 -9.67 10.10 -11.45
CA GLN A 289 -11.06 9.62 -11.40
C GLN A 289 -11.12 8.11 -11.16
N GLY A 290 -12.11 7.68 -10.38
CA GLY A 290 -12.44 6.28 -10.15
C GLY A 290 -13.82 5.95 -10.71
N LYS A 291 -14.04 4.68 -11.05
CA LYS A 291 -15.34 4.17 -11.47
C LYS A 291 -16.14 3.71 -10.26
N ASP A 292 -17.30 4.29 -10.02
CA ASP A 292 -18.18 3.90 -8.91
C ASP A 292 -18.81 2.52 -9.18
N ILE A 293 -18.23 1.48 -8.52
CA ILE A 293 -18.74 0.10 -8.60
C ILE A 293 -19.68 -0.23 -7.44
N ARG A 294 -19.70 0.57 -6.37
CA ARG A 294 -20.67 0.44 -5.29
C ARG A 294 -22.10 0.64 -5.80
N HIS A 295 -22.28 1.60 -6.71
CA HIS A 295 -23.58 1.85 -7.31
C HIS A 295 -24.16 0.58 -7.93
N TRP A 296 -23.39 -0.20 -8.67
CA TRP A 296 -23.86 -1.45 -9.27
C TRP A 296 -24.28 -2.50 -8.25
N ILE A 297 -23.53 -2.62 -7.14
CA ILE A 297 -23.92 -3.54 -6.06
C ILE A 297 -25.25 -3.13 -5.45
N ARG A 298 -25.41 -1.84 -5.13
CA ARG A 298 -26.56 -1.31 -4.40
C ARG A 298 -27.80 -1.15 -5.25
N SER A 299 -27.64 -1.05 -6.58
CA SER A 299 -28.76 -1.09 -7.54
C SER A 299 -29.22 -2.51 -7.87
N GLY A 300 -28.56 -3.54 -7.33
CA GLY A 300 -28.96 -4.94 -7.51
C GLY A 300 -28.49 -5.58 -8.81
N GLU A 301 -27.45 -5.02 -9.44
CA GLU A 301 -26.84 -5.61 -10.63
C GLU A 301 -26.30 -7.02 -10.36
N SER A 302 -26.37 -7.87 -11.38
CA SER A 302 -25.89 -9.25 -11.28
C SER A 302 -24.35 -9.33 -11.15
N ASP A 303 -23.86 -10.40 -10.53
CA ASP A 303 -22.42 -10.65 -10.42
C ASP A 303 -21.75 -10.74 -11.80
N ASP A 304 -22.43 -11.31 -12.79
CA ASP A 304 -21.93 -11.38 -14.16
C ASP A 304 -21.77 -9.99 -14.79
N PHE A 305 -22.75 -9.12 -14.60
CA PHE A 305 -22.67 -7.74 -15.07
C PHE A 305 -21.47 -7.02 -14.42
N ILE A 306 -21.38 -7.03 -13.09
CA ILE A 306 -20.32 -6.33 -12.33
C ILE A 306 -18.94 -6.87 -12.74
N ARG A 307 -18.77 -8.20 -12.83
CA ARG A 307 -17.54 -8.83 -13.26
C ARG A 307 -17.11 -8.39 -14.66
N ASN A 308 -18.04 -8.35 -15.61
CA ASN A 308 -17.76 -7.96 -16.98
C ASN A 308 -17.36 -6.47 -17.07
N GLU A 309 -18.02 -5.60 -16.30
CA GLU A 309 -17.67 -4.18 -16.23
C GLU A 309 -16.26 -3.97 -15.62
N ILE A 310 -15.93 -4.65 -14.51
CA ILE A 310 -14.58 -4.62 -13.93
C ILE A 310 -13.54 -5.11 -14.97
N ALA A 311 -13.82 -6.21 -15.67
CA ALA A 311 -12.96 -6.72 -16.72
C ALA A 311 -12.76 -5.72 -17.87
N SER A 312 -13.82 -5.03 -18.28
CA SER A 312 -13.77 -3.98 -19.31
C SER A 312 -12.89 -2.80 -18.88
N ILE A 313 -13.07 -2.33 -17.64
CA ILE A 313 -12.24 -1.25 -17.07
C ILE A 313 -10.75 -1.64 -17.08
N TRP A 314 -10.41 -2.87 -16.65
CA TRP A 314 -9.02 -3.30 -16.65
C TRP A 314 -8.45 -3.45 -18.06
N LYS A 315 -9.16 -4.07 -18.98
CA LYS A 315 -8.72 -4.24 -20.38
C LYS A 315 -8.43 -2.93 -21.10
N GLN A 316 -9.17 -1.86 -20.76
CA GLN A 316 -9.00 -0.51 -21.33
C GLN A 316 -7.85 0.28 -20.69
N ARG A 317 -7.22 -0.24 -19.62
CA ARG A 317 -6.15 0.41 -18.88
C ARG A 317 -4.92 0.70 -19.75
N LYS A 318 -4.48 1.96 -19.77
CA LYS A 318 -3.31 2.45 -20.53
C LYS A 318 -2.35 3.27 -19.66
N ASP A 319 -2.68 3.49 -18.38
CA ASP A 319 -1.96 4.39 -17.50
C ASP A 319 -0.51 3.97 -17.28
N ARG A 320 0.40 4.95 -17.39
CA ARG A 320 1.84 4.84 -17.16
C ARG A 320 2.37 6.14 -16.53
N TYR A 321 1.64 6.71 -15.58
CA TYR A 321 1.90 8.03 -15.04
C TYR A 321 3.36 8.25 -14.63
N SER A 322 3.92 7.36 -13.78
CA SER A 322 5.28 7.53 -13.26
C SER A 322 6.35 7.53 -14.37
N GLU A 323 6.16 6.77 -15.43
CA GLU A 323 7.06 6.75 -16.61
C GLU A 323 6.89 7.98 -17.49
N LEU A 324 5.70 8.57 -17.51
CA LEU A 324 5.36 9.73 -18.34
C LEU A 324 5.38 11.07 -17.57
N ARG A 325 5.73 11.05 -16.29
CA ARG A 325 5.69 12.22 -15.38
C ARG A 325 6.32 13.48 -15.95
N TYR A 326 7.38 13.36 -16.71
CA TYR A 326 8.12 14.49 -17.29
C TYR A 326 7.94 14.62 -18.80
N SER A 327 7.06 13.84 -19.41
CA SER A 327 6.77 13.96 -20.85
C SER A 327 5.63 14.95 -21.09
N GLU A 328 5.63 15.59 -22.28
CA GLU A 328 4.52 16.45 -22.71
C GLU A 328 3.15 15.73 -22.76
N LYS A 329 3.15 14.39 -22.69
CA LYS A 329 1.95 13.55 -22.65
C LYS A 329 1.47 13.24 -21.22
N GLY A 330 2.23 13.63 -20.18
CA GLY A 330 1.82 13.52 -18.80
C GLY A 330 0.81 14.60 -18.48
N ASP A 331 -0.46 14.23 -18.22
CA ASP A 331 -1.46 15.17 -17.73
C ASP A 331 -1.13 15.55 -16.28
N THR A 332 -0.39 16.65 -16.13
CA THR A 332 0.00 17.22 -14.83
C THR A 332 -1.05 18.19 -14.29
N THR A 333 -2.11 18.47 -15.05
CA THR A 333 -3.12 19.50 -14.71
C THR A 333 -4.37 18.93 -14.05
N SER A 334 -4.61 17.60 -14.14
CA SER A 334 -5.77 16.99 -13.49
C SER A 334 -5.55 16.80 -12.00
N GLU A 335 -6.54 17.17 -11.18
CA GLU A 335 -6.53 16.88 -9.75
C GLU A 335 -6.49 15.38 -9.51
N LYS A 336 -5.45 14.91 -8.81
CA LYS A 336 -5.28 13.50 -8.45
C LYS A 336 -6.06 13.17 -7.19
N VAL A 337 -6.46 11.93 -7.05
CA VAL A 337 -7.10 11.45 -5.82
C VAL A 337 -6.05 11.29 -4.73
N GLU A 338 -6.40 11.70 -3.52
CA GLU A 338 -5.49 11.66 -2.38
C GLU A 338 -5.18 10.21 -1.93
N MET A 339 -3.95 9.99 -1.49
CA MET A 339 -3.43 8.66 -1.16
C MET A 339 -4.23 7.94 -0.08
N HIS A 340 -4.63 8.64 0.98
CA HIS A 340 -5.39 8.08 2.10
C HIS A 340 -6.76 7.51 1.67
N TYR A 341 -7.31 8.02 0.60
CA TYR A 341 -8.63 7.62 0.10
C TYR A 341 -8.59 6.33 -0.72
N ILE A 342 -7.53 6.14 -1.52
CA ILE A 342 -7.40 4.99 -2.43
C ILE A 342 -6.37 3.95 -1.94
N GLY A 343 -5.83 4.14 -0.76
CA GLY A 343 -4.86 3.26 -0.15
C GLY A 343 -3.47 3.31 -0.78
N GLY A 344 -2.54 3.97 -0.13
CA GLY A 344 -1.13 4.10 -0.52
C GLY A 344 -0.32 2.81 -0.36
#